data_86a35af03d81be88084b8e5a8cc246f9
#
_entry.id   86a35af03d81be88084b8e5a8cc246f9
#
_cell.length_a   1.000
_cell.length_b   1.000
_cell.length_c   1.000
_cell.angle_alpha   90.00
_cell.angle_beta   90.00
_cell.angle_gamma   90.00
#
_symmetry.space_group_name_H-M   'P 1'
#
loop_
_entity.id
_entity.type
_entity.pdbx_description
1 polymer ?
#
loop_
_entity_poly.entity_id
_entity_poly.type
_entity_poly.pdbx_seq_one_letter_code
_entity_poly.pdbx_strand_id
1 'polypeptide(L)'
;MFPDLTHRSLELERLDTGDYTEAEYALWQREMYYINRFLGDTRCLNLAIRETLRETQNESISILDVGAGSGDLLEAAREMLKNASSLLVGVDINRSSVETVTARPGIEAVQSDALTLPFADSGFDIVVCSLFLHHLNDDAAVKLLGEMQRVARLRFVVIDLHRHALAYFLYRTFGRLVLQKFSLDDGSLSIRRSFRPPELLSLAKKAGVNNANVQKRAAFRLVLSGSK
;
A
#
# COMPACT_ATOMS: atom_id res chain seq x y z
N MET A 1 29.02 5.30 -3.22
CA MET A 1 28.96 4.17 -2.26
C MET A 1 27.55 3.60 -2.32
N PHE A 2 27.38 2.29 -2.43
CA PHE A 2 26.06 1.65 -2.33
C PHE A 2 25.64 1.66 -0.86
N PRO A 3 24.36 1.94 -0.54
CA PRO A 3 23.91 1.86 0.83
C PRO A 3 23.90 0.42 1.32
N ASP A 4 24.04 0.24 2.62
CA ASP A 4 23.79 -1.04 3.25
C ASP A 4 22.28 -1.36 3.14
N LEU A 5 21.99 -2.50 2.52
CA LEU A 5 20.64 -3.02 2.36
C LEU A 5 20.42 -4.32 3.15
N THR A 6 21.36 -4.68 4.04
CA THR A 6 21.23 -5.88 4.89
C THR A 6 20.11 -5.70 5.92
N HIS A 7 20.01 -4.50 6.49
CA HIS A 7 18.99 -4.14 7.46
C HIS A 7 18.07 -3.04 6.91
N ARG A 8 16.86 -2.95 7.46
CA ARG A 8 15.93 -1.86 7.17
C ARG A 8 16.49 -0.53 7.68
N SER A 9 16.37 0.54 6.89
CA SER A 9 16.59 1.89 7.41
C SER A 9 15.44 2.29 8.33
N LEU A 10 15.76 2.97 9.41
CA LEU A 10 14.81 3.60 10.32
C LEU A 10 14.76 5.12 10.14
N GLU A 11 15.50 5.67 9.18
CA GLU A 11 15.44 7.08 8.83
C GLU A 11 14.02 7.43 8.36
N LEU A 12 13.53 8.61 8.76
CA LEU A 12 12.22 9.11 8.32
C LEU A 12 12.35 9.76 6.94
N GLU A 13 11.35 9.56 6.11
CA GLU A 13 11.23 10.25 4.83
C GLU A 13 10.84 11.71 5.05
N ARG A 14 11.17 12.61 4.13
CA ARG A 14 10.72 14.00 4.20
C ARG A 14 9.19 14.08 4.20
N LEU A 15 8.54 13.14 3.54
CA LEU A 15 7.09 12.99 3.57
C LEU A 15 6.57 12.74 5.00
N ASP A 16 7.24 11.89 5.78
CA ASP A 16 6.87 11.58 7.17
C ASP A 16 7.07 12.78 8.11
N THR A 17 8.06 13.64 7.83
CA THR A 17 8.41 14.78 8.69
C THR A 17 7.75 16.09 8.29
N GLY A 18 7.11 16.15 7.12
CA GLY A 18 6.54 17.38 6.56
C GLY A 18 7.60 18.39 6.07
N ASP A 19 8.85 17.97 5.89
CA ASP A 19 9.95 18.82 5.43
C ASP A 19 9.94 18.95 3.89
N TYR A 20 8.90 19.59 3.38
CA TYR A 20 8.73 19.88 1.96
C TYR A 20 7.86 21.12 1.73
N THR A 21 8.00 21.75 0.59
CA THR A 21 7.13 22.83 0.15
C THR A 21 5.87 22.30 -0.51
N GLU A 22 4.81 23.11 -0.58
CA GLU A 22 3.57 22.76 -1.30
C GLU A 22 3.84 22.39 -2.77
N ALA A 23 4.76 23.11 -3.42
CA ALA A 23 5.13 22.84 -4.81
C ALA A 23 5.84 21.48 -4.97
N GLU A 24 6.76 21.14 -4.06
CA GLU A 24 7.42 19.82 -4.04
C GLU A 24 6.39 18.71 -3.80
N TYR A 25 5.43 18.92 -2.89
CA TYR A 25 4.40 17.93 -2.60
C TYR A 25 3.46 17.72 -3.78
N ALA A 26 2.99 18.77 -4.43
CA ALA A 26 2.13 18.68 -5.60
C ALA A 26 2.81 17.91 -6.75
N LEU A 27 4.11 18.17 -7.00
CA LEU A 27 4.88 17.44 -7.99
C LEU A 27 5.09 15.98 -7.58
N TRP A 28 5.39 15.72 -6.29
CA TRP A 28 5.51 14.38 -5.72
C TRP A 28 4.24 13.56 -5.93
N GLN A 29 3.06 14.11 -5.64
CA GLN A 29 1.78 13.44 -5.88
C GLN A 29 1.61 13.02 -7.33
N ARG A 30 1.95 13.92 -8.28
CA ARG A 30 1.89 13.63 -9.70
C ARG A 30 2.87 12.52 -10.11
N GLU A 31 4.09 12.54 -9.60
CA GLU A 31 5.10 11.51 -9.87
C GLU A 31 4.69 10.16 -9.29
N MET A 32 4.17 10.15 -8.06
CA MET A 32 3.66 8.93 -7.41
C MET A 32 2.46 8.32 -8.15
N TYR A 33 1.54 9.15 -8.68
CA TYR A 33 0.46 8.67 -9.54
C TYR A 33 0.97 7.82 -10.70
N TYR A 34 1.99 8.31 -11.42
CA TYR A 34 2.57 7.56 -12.53
C TYR A 34 3.33 6.31 -12.06
N ILE A 35 4.11 6.43 -10.99
CA ILE A 35 4.85 5.31 -10.40
C ILE A 35 3.87 4.17 -10.03
N ASN A 36 2.81 4.48 -9.29
CA ASN A 36 1.84 3.47 -8.83
C ASN A 36 1.07 2.84 -10.01
N ARG A 37 0.71 3.65 -11.00
CA ARG A 37 0.01 3.17 -12.19
C ARG A 37 0.86 2.23 -13.04
N PHE A 38 2.16 2.53 -13.23
CA PHE A 38 3.02 1.78 -14.15
C PHE A 38 3.89 0.72 -13.48
N LEU A 39 4.19 0.84 -12.18
CA LEU A 39 5.04 -0.12 -11.48
C LEU A 39 4.29 -1.28 -10.82
N GLY A 40 2.98 -1.41 -11.04
CA GLY A 40 2.27 -2.66 -10.85
C GLY A 40 1.34 -2.75 -9.64
N ASP A 41 1.19 -1.70 -8.82
CA ASP A 41 0.33 -1.73 -7.62
C ASP A 41 -1.14 -1.99 -8.01
N THR A 42 -1.66 -1.24 -8.97
CA THR A 42 -3.00 -1.46 -9.55
C THR A 42 -3.17 -2.89 -10.09
N ARG A 43 -2.14 -3.45 -10.75
CA ARG A 43 -2.20 -4.81 -11.28
C ARG A 43 -2.28 -5.84 -10.17
N CYS A 44 -1.56 -5.64 -9.06
CA CYS A 44 -1.61 -6.53 -7.91
C CYS A 44 -3.00 -6.52 -7.25
N LEU A 45 -3.60 -5.34 -7.05
CA LEU A 45 -4.97 -5.25 -6.55
C LEU A 45 -5.97 -5.91 -7.50
N ASN A 46 -5.90 -5.63 -8.80
CA ASN A 46 -6.79 -6.22 -9.80
C ASN A 46 -6.72 -7.75 -9.82
N LEU A 47 -5.56 -8.35 -9.57
CA LEU A 47 -5.42 -9.80 -9.43
C LEU A 47 -6.16 -10.30 -8.19
N ALA A 48 -5.99 -9.65 -7.04
CA ALA A 48 -6.69 -10.01 -5.81
C ALA A 48 -8.22 -9.89 -5.96
N ILE A 49 -8.71 -8.83 -6.59
CA ILE A 49 -10.15 -8.64 -6.90
C ILE A 49 -10.67 -9.79 -7.77
N ARG A 50 -9.97 -10.13 -8.87
CA ARG A 50 -10.38 -11.22 -9.77
C ARG A 50 -10.41 -12.58 -9.08
N GLU A 51 -9.42 -12.86 -8.24
CA GLU A 51 -9.38 -14.09 -7.45
C GLU A 51 -10.57 -14.15 -6.50
N THR A 52 -10.85 -13.06 -5.77
CA THR A 52 -11.99 -12.98 -4.85
C THR A 52 -13.34 -13.17 -5.55
N LEU A 53 -13.56 -12.47 -6.67
CA LEU A 53 -14.80 -12.62 -7.45
C LEU A 53 -15.01 -14.05 -7.97
N ARG A 54 -13.93 -14.73 -8.38
CA ARG A 54 -14.01 -16.15 -8.82
C ARG A 54 -14.33 -17.10 -7.67
N GLU A 55 -13.75 -16.88 -6.50
CA GLU A 55 -13.95 -17.73 -5.32
C GLU A 55 -15.35 -17.58 -4.73
N THR A 56 -15.87 -16.36 -4.70
CA THR A 56 -17.18 -16.07 -4.10
C THR A 56 -18.34 -16.23 -5.07
N GLN A 57 -18.08 -16.24 -6.38
CA GLN A 57 -19.10 -16.16 -7.44
C GLN A 57 -20.03 -14.93 -7.29
N ASN A 58 -19.59 -13.91 -6.53
CA ASN A 58 -20.33 -12.67 -6.32
C ASN A 58 -20.00 -11.67 -7.42
N GLU A 59 -20.98 -10.88 -7.79
CA GLU A 59 -20.80 -9.75 -8.72
C GLU A 59 -20.36 -8.47 -8.00
N SER A 60 -20.52 -8.40 -6.67
CA SER A 60 -20.16 -7.24 -5.84
C SER A 60 -19.22 -7.63 -4.74
N ILE A 61 -18.29 -6.74 -4.41
CA ILE A 61 -17.35 -6.88 -3.30
C ILE A 61 -17.16 -5.55 -2.55
N SER A 62 -16.79 -5.65 -1.27
CA SER A 62 -16.38 -4.52 -0.46
C SER A 62 -14.86 -4.48 -0.31
N ILE A 63 -14.25 -3.30 -0.54
CA ILE A 63 -12.81 -3.09 -0.48
C ILE A 63 -12.51 -1.95 0.48
N LEU A 64 -11.62 -2.20 1.44
CA LEU A 64 -11.03 -1.19 2.31
C LEU A 64 -9.57 -0.99 1.92
N ASP A 65 -9.17 0.26 1.64
CA ASP A 65 -7.78 0.68 1.39
C ASP A 65 -7.24 1.40 2.62
N VAL A 66 -6.22 0.84 3.25
CA VAL A 66 -5.62 1.34 4.49
C VAL A 66 -4.35 2.13 4.17
N GLY A 67 -4.33 3.41 4.55
CA GLY A 67 -3.34 4.37 4.08
C GLY A 67 -3.63 4.79 2.64
N ALA A 68 -4.89 5.18 2.37
CA ALA A 68 -5.41 5.38 1.01
C ALA A 68 -4.76 6.55 0.24
N GLY A 69 -4.12 7.50 0.95
CA GLY A 69 -3.44 8.64 0.33
C GLY A 69 -4.35 9.42 -0.62
N SER A 70 -3.99 9.44 -1.91
CA SER A 70 -4.78 10.10 -2.96
C SER A 70 -5.99 9.29 -3.44
N GLY A 71 -6.15 8.03 -3.03
CA GLY A 71 -7.25 7.15 -3.45
C GLY A 71 -7.11 6.56 -4.86
N ASP A 72 -5.95 6.65 -5.48
CA ASP A 72 -5.72 6.17 -6.84
C ASP A 72 -5.93 4.66 -6.98
N LEU A 73 -5.64 3.90 -5.93
CA LEU A 73 -5.82 2.45 -5.91
C LEU A 73 -7.33 2.09 -5.90
N LEU A 74 -8.13 2.81 -5.10
CA LEU A 74 -9.59 2.64 -5.08
C LEU A 74 -10.24 3.07 -6.38
N GLU A 75 -9.74 4.15 -7.00
CA GLU A 75 -10.19 4.58 -8.31
C GLU A 75 -9.95 3.49 -9.38
N ALA A 76 -8.77 2.86 -9.36
CA ALA A 76 -8.49 1.73 -10.24
C ALA A 76 -9.39 0.51 -9.97
N ALA A 77 -9.72 0.24 -8.70
CA ALA A 77 -10.69 -0.78 -8.33
C ALA A 77 -12.10 -0.45 -8.85
N ARG A 78 -12.55 0.80 -8.70
CA ARG A 78 -13.82 1.31 -9.22
C ARG A 78 -13.91 1.16 -10.73
N GLU A 79 -12.84 1.51 -11.45
CA GLU A 79 -12.78 1.32 -12.91
C GLU A 79 -12.89 -0.15 -13.32
N MET A 80 -12.28 -1.06 -12.56
CA MET A 80 -12.36 -2.48 -12.82
C MET A 80 -13.75 -3.08 -12.54
N LEU A 81 -14.43 -2.54 -11.51
CA LEU A 81 -15.72 -3.02 -11.00
C LEU A 81 -16.92 -2.28 -11.61
N LYS A 82 -16.78 -1.62 -12.75
CA LYS A 82 -17.75 -0.69 -13.38
C LYS A 82 -19.21 -1.09 -13.35
N ASN A 83 -19.48 -2.38 -13.41
CA ASN A 83 -20.83 -2.92 -13.49
C ASN A 83 -21.27 -3.62 -12.19
N ALA A 84 -20.45 -3.59 -11.15
CA ALA A 84 -20.70 -4.23 -9.88
C ALA A 84 -21.10 -3.19 -8.82
N SER A 85 -22.13 -3.50 -8.04
CA SER A 85 -22.44 -2.73 -6.83
C SER A 85 -21.40 -3.03 -5.77
N SER A 86 -20.36 -2.21 -5.67
CA SER A 86 -19.24 -2.45 -4.76
C SER A 86 -19.08 -1.30 -3.78
N LEU A 87 -18.76 -1.62 -2.53
CA LEU A 87 -18.41 -0.65 -1.50
C LEU A 87 -16.91 -0.42 -1.51
N LEU A 88 -16.47 0.81 -1.76
CA LEU A 88 -15.07 1.20 -1.78
C LEU A 88 -14.82 2.25 -0.71
N VAL A 89 -13.96 1.95 0.25
CA VAL A 89 -13.68 2.80 1.40
C VAL A 89 -12.18 3.00 1.55
N GLY A 90 -11.74 4.26 1.70
CA GLY A 90 -10.37 4.60 2.05
C GLY A 90 -10.26 4.99 3.52
N VAL A 91 -9.16 4.61 4.16
CA VAL A 91 -8.78 5.10 5.49
C VAL A 91 -7.43 5.78 5.40
N ASP A 92 -7.35 6.96 5.97
CA ASP A 92 -6.08 7.68 6.13
C ASP A 92 -6.12 8.51 7.43
N ILE A 93 -4.97 8.72 8.03
CA ILE A 93 -4.86 9.60 9.21
C ILE A 93 -4.87 11.07 8.81
N ASN A 94 -4.44 11.36 7.58
CA ASN A 94 -4.35 12.71 7.06
C ASN A 94 -5.71 13.18 6.52
N ARG A 95 -6.22 14.25 7.11
CA ARG A 95 -7.49 14.86 6.70
C ARG A 95 -7.53 15.25 5.22
N SER A 96 -6.45 15.80 4.68
CA SER A 96 -6.37 16.19 3.27
C SER A 96 -6.50 14.98 2.33
N SER A 97 -5.92 13.84 2.70
CA SER A 97 -6.10 12.57 1.98
C SER A 97 -7.57 12.15 1.98
N VAL A 98 -8.21 12.18 3.15
CA VAL A 98 -9.65 11.82 3.29
C VAL A 98 -10.53 12.72 2.43
N GLU A 99 -10.31 14.04 2.45
CA GLU A 99 -11.03 15.00 1.62
C GLU A 99 -10.84 14.72 0.12
N THR A 100 -9.61 14.38 -0.29
CA THR A 100 -9.28 14.03 -1.68
C THR A 100 -9.98 12.75 -2.13
N VAL A 101 -10.01 11.73 -1.29
CA VAL A 101 -10.67 10.45 -1.58
C VAL A 101 -12.19 10.63 -1.63
N THR A 102 -12.77 11.35 -0.67
CA THR A 102 -14.23 11.61 -0.62
C THR A 102 -14.74 12.42 -1.83
N ALA A 103 -13.89 13.25 -2.42
CA ALA A 103 -14.23 13.98 -3.64
C ALA A 103 -14.38 13.07 -4.88
N ARG A 104 -13.94 11.80 -4.81
CA ARG A 104 -14.07 10.84 -5.91
C ARG A 104 -15.44 10.18 -5.91
N PRO A 105 -16.19 10.21 -7.04
CA PRO A 105 -17.53 9.62 -7.10
C PRO A 105 -17.53 8.12 -6.76
N GLY A 106 -18.41 7.71 -5.82
CA GLY A 106 -18.58 6.30 -5.46
C GLY A 106 -17.47 5.70 -4.60
N ILE A 107 -16.64 6.56 -3.99
CA ILE A 107 -15.62 6.15 -3.01
C ILE A 107 -15.89 6.91 -1.72
N GLU A 108 -15.92 6.19 -0.61
CA GLU A 108 -16.05 6.75 0.73
C GLU A 108 -14.68 6.84 1.39
N ALA A 109 -14.52 7.73 2.38
CA ALA A 109 -13.30 7.80 3.17
C ALA A 109 -13.59 8.10 4.64
N VAL A 110 -12.72 7.55 5.51
CA VAL A 110 -12.77 7.73 6.96
C VAL A 110 -11.42 8.18 7.47
N GLN A 111 -11.40 9.25 8.28
CA GLN A 111 -10.18 9.66 8.97
C GLN A 111 -9.98 8.77 10.20
N SER A 112 -8.94 7.95 10.20
CA SER A 112 -8.61 7.08 11.33
C SER A 112 -7.15 6.64 11.31
N ASP A 113 -6.67 6.20 12.48
CA ASP A 113 -5.40 5.51 12.62
C ASP A 113 -5.52 4.08 12.06
N ALA A 114 -4.63 3.72 11.15
CA ALA A 114 -4.54 2.39 10.54
C ALA A 114 -4.28 1.28 11.59
N LEU A 115 -3.70 1.64 12.73
CA LEU A 115 -3.41 0.70 13.80
C LEU A 115 -4.62 0.40 14.71
N THR A 116 -5.76 1.08 14.50
CA THR A 116 -7.02 0.89 15.24
C THR A 116 -8.19 1.21 14.32
N LEU A 117 -8.47 0.29 13.38
CA LEU A 117 -9.48 0.49 12.36
C LEU A 117 -10.90 0.53 12.97
N PRO A 118 -11.73 1.56 12.66
CA PRO A 118 -13.05 1.75 13.24
C PRO A 118 -14.12 0.87 12.57
N PHE A 119 -13.77 -0.34 12.19
CA PHE A 119 -14.66 -1.27 11.50
C PHE A 119 -14.82 -2.56 12.29
N ALA A 120 -15.96 -3.20 12.11
CA ALA A 120 -16.25 -4.51 12.70
C ALA A 120 -15.34 -5.61 12.11
N ASP A 121 -15.18 -6.67 12.84
CA ASP A 121 -14.51 -7.89 12.35
C ASP A 121 -15.21 -8.41 11.10
N SER A 122 -14.41 -8.83 10.11
CA SER A 122 -14.93 -9.31 8.82
C SER A 122 -15.84 -8.31 8.09
N GLY A 123 -15.60 -7.02 8.24
CA GLY A 123 -16.42 -5.95 7.66
C GLY A 123 -16.26 -5.76 6.15
N PHE A 124 -15.12 -6.16 5.58
CA PHE A 124 -14.80 -6.00 4.16
C PHE A 124 -14.30 -7.29 3.54
N ASP A 125 -14.65 -7.54 2.28
CA ASP A 125 -14.19 -8.72 1.55
C ASP A 125 -12.69 -8.69 1.33
N ILE A 126 -12.17 -7.55 0.91
CA ILE A 126 -10.76 -7.30 0.70
C ILE A 126 -10.33 -6.11 1.54
N VAL A 127 -9.26 -6.27 2.31
CA VAL A 127 -8.54 -5.16 2.94
C VAL A 127 -7.18 -5.03 2.26
N VAL A 128 -6.90 -3.89 1.65
CA VAL A 128 -5.62 -3.63 0.96
C VAL A 128 -4.85 -2.53 1.68
N CYS A 129 -3.53 -2.61 1.59
CA CYS A 129 -2.60 -1.58 2.01
C CYS A 129 -1.48 -1.53 0.97
N SER A 130 -1.24 -0.35 0.38
CA SER A 130 -0.24 -0.21 -0.68
C SER A 130 0.77 0.89 -0.35
N LEU A 131 2.07 0.56 -0.47
CA LEU A 131 3.19 1.49 -0.26
C LEU A 131 3.12 2.25 1.07
N PHE A 132 2.67 1.58 2.12
CA PHE A 132 2.48 2.18 3.44
C PHE A 132 3.19 1.38 4.55
N LEU A 133 3.23 0.04 4.47
CA LEU A 133 3.77 -0.78 5.55
C LEU A 133 5.24 -0.46 5.87
N HIS A 134 6.04 -0.07 4.87
CA HIS A 134 7.44 0.28 5.05
C HIS A 134 7.67 1.55 5.87
N HIS A 135 6.67 2.42 6.06
CA HIS A 135 6.73 3.57 6.95
C HIS A 135 6.68 3.18 8.44
N LEU A 136 6.21 1.97 8.75
CA LEU A 136 6.01 1.51 10.12
C LEU A 136 7.25 0.79 10.66
N ASN A 137 7.50 0.89 11.97
CA ASN A 137 8.39 -0.02 12.66
C ASN A 137 7.77 -1.42 12.77
N ASP A 138 8.55 -2.41 13.19
CA ASP A 138 8.10 -3.81 13.19
C ASP A 138 6.89 -4.05 14.08
N ASP A 139 6.80 -3.42 15.25
CA ASP A 139 5.67 -3.60 16.18
C ASP A 139 4.38 -2.99 15.61
N ALA A 140 4.47 -1.79 15.02
CA ALA A 140 3.35 -1.16 14.36
C ALA A 140 2.92 -1.95 13.09
N ALA A 141 3.88 -2.50 12.34
CA ALA A 141 3.60 -3.36 11.19
C ALA A 141 2.85 -4.63 11.61
N VAL A 142 3.24 -5.28 12.71
CA VAL A 142 2.52 -6.43 13.26
C VAL A 142 1.09 -6.04 13.66
N LYS A 143 0.92 -4.89 14.32
CA LYS A 143 -0.41 -4.40 14.73
C LYS A 143 -1.30 -4.12 13.51
N LEU A 144 -0.76 -3.44 12.48
CA LEU A 144 -1.49 -3.19 11.23
C LEU A 144 -1.93 -4.50 10.56
N LEU A 145 -1.04 -5.48 10.43
CA LEU A 145 -1.37 -6.78 9.83
C LEU A 145 -2.47 -7.51 10.61
N GLY A 146 -2.45 -7.42 11.95
CA GLY A 146 -3.52 -7.95 12.83
C GLY A 146 -4.86 -7.26 12.57
N GLU A 147 -4.88 -5.92 12.47
CA GLU A 147 -6.09 -5.16 12.18
C GLU A 147 -6.63 -5.45 10.76
N MET A 148 -5.75 -5.51 9.76
CA MET A 148 -6.15 -5.89 8.40
C MET A 148 -6.78 -7.29 8.37
N GLN A 149 -6.19 -8.27 9.06
CA GLN A 149 -6.76 -9.61 9.16
C GLN A 149 -8.08 -9.62 9.92
N ARG A 150 -8.21 -8.84 11.01
CA ARG A 150 -9.44 -8.74 11.79
C ARG A 150 -10.60 -8.24 10.93
N VAL A 151 -10.38 -7.15 10.19
CA VAL A 151 -11.39 -6.47 9.39
C VAL A 151 -11.68 -7.19 8.06
N ALA A 152 -10.72 -7.92 7.51
CA ALA A 152 -10.92 -8.69 6.29
C ALA A 152 -11.89 -9.86 6.53
N ARG A 153 -12.85 -10.06 5.63
CA ARG A 153 -13.78 -11.19 5.58
C ARG A 153 -13.20 -12.36 4.81
N LEU A 154 -12.57 -12.09 3.68
CA LEU A 154 -12.01 -13.11 2.78
C LEU A 154 -10.49 -13.06 2.75
N ARG A 155 -9.93 -11.90 2.47
CA ARG A 155 -8.47 -11.73 2.39
C ARG A 155 -8.02 -10.31 2.71
N PHE A 156 -6.78 -10.21 3.15
CA PHE A 156 -6.06 -8.95 3.09
C PHE A 156 -4.87 -9.05 2.13
N VAL A 157 -4.43 -7.91 1.60
CA VAL A 157 -3.32 -7.80 0.66
C VAL A 157 -2.46 -6.59 1.01
N VAL A 158 -1.18 -6.80 1.26
CA VAL A 158 -0.19 -5.71 1.36
C VAL A 158 0.64 -5.71 0.08
N ILE A 159 0.68 -4.57 -0.59
CA ILE A 159 1.50 -4.34 -1.79
C ILE A 159 2.60 -3.36 -1.38
N ASP A 160 3.85 -3.79 -1.38
CA ASP A 160 4.93 -2.91 -0.94
C ASP A 160 6.21 -3.14 -1.74
N LEU A 161 7.20 -2.29 -1.52
CA LEU A 161 8.50 -2.34 -2.17
C LEU A 161 9.32 -3.53 -1.65
N HIS A 162 10.19 -4.02 -2.51
CA HIS A 162 11.19 -5.02 -2.15
C HIS A 162 12.55 -4.36 -1.88
N ARG A 163 13.09 -4.47 -0.67
CA ARG A 163 14.46 -4.05 -0.35
C ARG A 163 15.47 -4.87 -1.14
N HIS A 164 15.83 -4.36 -2.32
CA HIS A 164 16.68 -5.07 -3.28
C HIS A 164 17.70 -4.11 -3.92
N ALA A 165 18.96 -4.53 -3.99
CA ALA A 165 20.05 -3.69 -4.51
C ALA A 165 19.81 -3.20 -5.95
N LEU A 166 19.30 -4.08 -6.81
CA LEU A 166 18.99 -3.71 -8.19
C LEU A 166 17.83 -2.72 -8.26
N ALA A 167 16.80 -2.85 -7.41
CA ALA A 167 15.71 -1.88 -7.32
C ALA A 167 16.25 -0.49 -6.98
N TYR A 168 17.08 -0.40 -5.94
CA TYR A 168 17.73 0.84 -5.51
C TYR A 168 18.58 1.44 -6.64
N PHE A 169 19.41 0.63 -7.27
CA PHE A 169 20.29 1.07 -8.37
C PHE A 169 19.48 1.63 -9.54
N LEU A 170 18.47 0.88 -10.02
CA LEU A 170 17.62 1.31 -11.14
C LEU A 170 16.86 2.59 -10.80
N TYR A 171 16.26 2.65 -9.59
CA TYR A 171 15.51 3.82 -9.15
C TYR A 171 16.41 5.07 -9.08
N ARG A 172 17.59 4.97 -8.47
CA ARG A 172 18.56 6.08 -8.39
C ARG A 172 19.11 6.50 -9.75
N THR A 173 19.32 5.56 -10.66
CA THR A 173 19.91 5.85 -11.97
C THR A 173 18.88 6.48 -12.91
N PHE A 174 17.74 5.84 -13.10
CA PHE A 174 16.72 6.30 -14.01
C PHE A 174 15.83 7.41 -13.41
N GLY A 175 15.56 7.35 -12.11
CA GLY A 175 14.82 8.39 -11.41
C GLY A 175 15.47 9.77 -11.50
N ARG A 176 16.81 9.84 -11.52
CA ARG A 176 17.54 11.10 -11.71
C ARG A 176 17.20 11.83 -13.01
N LEU A 177 16.68 11.14 -14.01
CA LEU A 177 16.36 11.71 -15.32
C LEU A 177 14.94 12.28 -15.38
N VAL A 178 14.04 11.83 -14.48
CA VAL A 178 12.60 12.09 -14.60
C VAL A 178 11.93 12.57 -13.31
N LEU A 179 12.55 12.35 -12.15
CA LEU A 179 11.98 12.71 -10.86
C LEU A 179 12.65 13.95 -10.26
N GLN A 180 11.88 14.74 -9.54
CA GLN A 180 12.45 15.78 -8.68
C GLN A 180 13.32 15.19 -7.57
N LYS A 181 14.17 16.03 -6.98
CA LYS A 181 15.10 15.60 -5.92
C LYS A 181 14.37 15.01 -4.70
N PHE A 182 13.27 15.62 -4.28
CA PHE A 182 12.44 15.15 -3.18
C PHE A 182 11.98 13.70 -3.40
N SER A 183 11.30 13.42 -4.52
CA SER A 183 10.80 12.08 -4.85
C SER A 183 11.91 11.05 -5.04
N LEU A 184 13.07 11.49 -5.59
CA LEU A 184 14.22 10.62 -5.77
C LEU A 184 14.85 10.21 -4.43
N ASP A 185 14.98 11.15 -3.50
CA ASP A 185 15.59 10.89 -2.20
C ASP A 185 14.65 10.06 -1.32
N ASP A 186 13.37 10.43 -1.20
CA ASP A 186 12.38 9.70 -0.42
C ASP A 186 12.13 8.29 -0.98
N GLY A 187 11.91 8.13 -2.28
CA GLY A 187 11.72 6.81 -2.87
C GLY A 187 12.95 5.91 -2.78
N SER A 188 14.16 6.50 -2.76
CA SER A 188 15.39 5.74 -2.47
C SER A 188 15.41 5.27 -1.01
N LEU A 189 14.91 6.09 -0.10
CA LEU A 189 14.79 5.76 1.32
C LEU A 189 13.66 4.74 1.54
N SER A 190 12.53 4.88 0.87
CA SER A 190 11.43 3.88 0.88
C SER A 190 11.92 2.48 0.51
N ILE A 191 12.79 2.36 -0.52
CA ILE A 191 13.41 1.07 -0.87
C ILE A 191 14.31 0.54 0.28
N ARG A 192 15.04 1.41 0.98
CA ARG A 192 15.88 1.01 2.13
C ARG A 192 15.04 0.62 3.35
N ARG A 193 13.87 1.24 3.54
CA ARG A 193 12.91 0.98 4.63
C ARG A 193 12.06 -0.26 4.38
N SER A 194 11.89 -0.65 3.11
CA SER A 194 11.02 -1.76 2.75
C SER A 194 11.55 -3.13 3.19
N PHE A 195 10.75 -4.14 3.01
CA PHE A 195 10.99 -5.49 3.55
C PHE A 195 11.63 -6.42 2.53
N ARG A 196 12.14 -7.55 3.05
CA ARG A 196 12.43 -8.76 2.29
C ARG A 196 11.36 -9.81 2.57
N PRO A 197 11.14 -10.78 1.65
CA PRO A 197 10.09 -11.79 1.84
C PRO A 197 10.12 -12.52 3.20
N PRO A 198 11.27 -12.97 3.74
CA PRO A 198 11.30 -13.63 5.04
C PRO A 198 10.89 -12.72 6.21
N GLU A 199 11.20 -11.42 6.11
CA GLU A 199 10.83 -10.43 7.13
C GLU A 199 9.30 -10.23 7.17
N LEU A 200 8.66 -10.05 6.00
CA LEU A 200 7.21 -9.95 5.90
C LEU A 200 6.50 -11.20 6.42
N LEU A 201 7.00 -12.39 6.08
CA LEU A 201 6.45 -13.65 6.62
C LEU A 201 6.59 -13.73 8.13
N SER A 202 7.72 -13.28 8.68
CA SER A 202 7.93 -13.24 10.13
C SER A 202 6.97 -12.29 10.82
N LEU A 203 6.74 -11.08 10.27
CA LEU A 203 5.79 -10.12 10.82
C LEU A 203 4.35 -10.64 10.73
N ALA A 204 3.95 -11.23 9.61
CA ALA A 204 2.64 -11.84 9.44
C ALA A 204 2.41 -12.95 10.48
N LYS A 205 3.40 -13.82 10.71
CA LYS A 205 3.31 -14.85 11.74
C LYS A 205 3.16 -14.27 13.15
N LYS A 206 3.91 -13.20 13.48
CA LYS A 206 3.78 -12.49 14.75
C LYS A 206 2.39 -11.85 14.93
N ALA A 207 1.77 -11.41 13.84
CA ALA A 207 0.42 -10.88 13.80
C ALA A 207 -0.69 -11.97 13.87
N GLY A 208 -0.33 -13.25 13.97
CA GLY A 208 -1.28 -14.35 14.00
C GLY A 208 -1.76 -14.84 12.63
N VAL A 209 -1.17 -14.36 11.55
CA VAL A 209 -1.52 -14.77 10.17
C VAL A 209 -0.79 -16.07 9.82
N ASN A 210 -1.44 -17.23 10.02
CA ASN A 210 -0.81 -18.53 9.82
C ASN A 210 -0.74 -18.99 8.37
N ASN A 211 -1.62 -18.46 7.51
CA ASN A 211 -1.70 -18.78 6.08
C ASN A 211 -1.12 -17.67 5.18
N ALA A 212 -0.20 -16.87 5.71
CA ALA A 212 0.43 -15.79 4.97
C ALA A 212 1.28 -16.31 3.80
N ASN A 213 1.15 -15.67 2.65
CA ASN A 213 1.94 -15.93 1.46
C ASN A 213 2.58 -14.63 0.96
N VAL A 214 3.87 -14.68 0.62
CA VAL A 214 4.60 -13.55 0.04
C VAL A 214 5.05 -13.88 -1.38
N GLN A 215 4.61 -13.08 -2.33
CA GLN A 215 4.95 -13.22 -3.74
C GLN A 215 5.78 -12.03 -4.22
N LYS A 216 6.81 -12.32 -4.98
CA LYS A 216 7.55 -11.29 -5.73
C LYS A 216 6.79 -10.98 -7.02
N ARG A 217 6.60 -9.70 -7.30
CA ARG A 217 5.95 -9.21 -8.52
C ARG A 217 6.90 -8.33 -9.33
N ALA A 218 6.48 -7.97 -10.53
CA ALA A 218 7.24 -7.09 -11.41
C ALA A 218 7.54 -5.74 -10.72
N ALA A 219 8.54 -5.01 -11.23
CA ALA A 219 8.99 -3.73 -10.70
C ALA A 219 9.35 -3.76 -9.19
N PHE A 220 9.90 -4.89 -8.72
CA PHE A 220 10.32 -5.07 -7.32
C PHE A 220 9.19 -4.83 -6.32
N ARG A 221 7.98 -5.29 -6.63
CA ARG A 221 6.88 -5.32 -5.65
C ARG A 221 6.89 -6.65 -4.89
N LEU A 222 6.58 -6.56 -3.60
CA LEU A 222 6.20 -7.69 -2.76
C LEU A 222 4.71 -7.62 -2.51
N VAL A 223 4.05 -8.76 -2.63
CA VAL A 223 2.64 -8.89 -2.27
C VAL A 223 2.56 -9.92 -1.15
N LEU A 224 2.23 -9.44 0.06
CA LEU A 224 1.85 -10.30 1.17
C LEU A 224 0.33 -10.44 1.17
N SER A 225 -0.15 -11.65 1.21
CA SER A 225 -1.58 -11.95 1.34
C SER A 225 -1.82 -12.93 2.47
N GLY A 226 -2.95 -12.76 3.15
CA GLY A 226 -3.52 -13.72 4.10
C GLY A 226 -5.02 -13.85 3.83
N SER A 227 -5.55 -15.05 4.06
CA SER A 227 -6.98 -15.36 3.98
C SER A 227 -7.50 -15.83 5.34
N LYS A 228 -8.78 -15.68 5.55
CA LYS A 228 -9.49 -16.31 6.70
C LYS A 228 -9.90 -17.73 6.38
#